data_96276bd4329e9a886df79ed6124f455b
#
_entry.id   96276bd4329e9a886df79ed6124f455b
#
_cell.length_a   1.000
_cell.length_b   1.000
_cell.length_c   1.000
_cell.angle_alpha   90.00
_cell.angle_beta   90.00
_cell.angle_gamma   90.00
#
_symmetry.space_group_name_H-M   'P 1'
#
loop_
_entity.id
_entity.type
_entity.pdbx_description
1 polymer ?
#
loop_
_entity_poly.entity_id
_entity_poly.type
_entity_poly.pdbx_seq_one_letter_code
_entity_poly.pdbx_strand_id
1 'polypeptide(L)'
;AANEGANDAFMVQSDQQEIDNILTTVNRVANESQYGNNYLLDGSAAGHGVTVGKNLEFVTATHEAQTSGANGYGVTITQAATRSEVLGAKALNQGIIDAGEQLTITEGGRTLDFRMVEGTSVEQTLNDLGKAISDAGLNVDLLRPDAATTPNGQPVQINLRHKEFGSEHSFTA
;
A
#
# COMPACT_ATOMS: atom_id res chain seq x y z
N ALA A 1 -19.67 -4.82 1.34
CA ALA A 1 -19.18 -4.23 2.59
C ALA A 1 -20.32 -4.20 3.60
N ALA A 2 -20.22 -5.06 4.60
CA ALA A 2 -21.17 -5.09 5.71
C ALA A 2 -21.09 -3.76 6.45
N ASN A 3 -22.17 -3.00 6.44
CA ASN A 3 -22.29 -1.78 7.23
C ASN A 3 -22.73 -2.21 8.64
N GLU A 4 -21.79 -2.29 9.57
CA GLU A 4 -22.08 -2.57 10.98
C GLU A 4 -23.06 -1.53 11.52
N GLY A 5 -24.30 -1.95 11.73
CA GLY A 5 -25.38 -1.11 12.28
C GLY A 5 -26.65 -1.05 11.43
N ALA A 6 -26.63 -1.45 10.17
CA ALA A 6 -27.81 -1.52 9.31
C ALA A 6 -28.28 -2.96 9.03
N ASN A 7 -27.40 -3.94 9.13
CA ASN A 7 -27.70 -5.35 8.83
C ASN A 7 -27.52 -6.21 10.09
N ASP A 8 -28.44 -7.11 10.34
CA ASP A 8 -28.24 -8.12 11.37
C ASP A 8 -27.27 -9.23 10.90
N ALA A 9 -26.83 -10.08 11.82
CA ALA A 9 -25.86 -11.13 11.53
C ALA A 9 -26.37 -12.14 10.45
N PHE A 10 -27.67 -12.33 10.34
CA PHE A 10 -28.29 -13.19 9.33
C PHE A 10 -28.22 -12.59 7.93
N MET A 11 -28.43 -11.27 7.82
CA MET A 11 -28.30 -10.53 6.56
C MET A 11 -26.86 -10.54 6.06
N VAL A 12 -25.91 -10.29 6.96
CA VAL A 12 -24.46 -10.33 6.63
C VAL A 12 -24.05 -11.73 6.13
N GLN A 13 -24.54 -12.78 6.77
CA GLN A 13 -24.28 -14.17 6.33
C GLN A 13 -24.91 -14.49 4.99
N SER A 14 -26.13 -13.99 4.73
CA SER A 14 -26.80 -14.15 3.45
C SER A 14 -26.06 -13.43 2.32
N ASP A 15 -25.64 -12.18 2.57
CA ASP A 15 -24.84 -11.39 1.61
C ASP A 15 -23.49 -12.07 1.31
N GLN A 16 -22.86 -12.66 2.32
CA GLN A 16 -21.61 -13.42 2.14
C GLN A 16 -21.82 -14.65 1.26
N GLN A 17 -22.91 -15.40 1.49
CA GLN A 17 -23.25 -16.54 0.63
C GLN A 17 -23.53 -16.13 -0.82
N GLU A 18 -24.19 -14.99 -1.03
CA GLU A 18 -24.42 -14.46 -2.37
C GLU A 18 -23.12 -14.07 -3.06
N ILE A 19 -22.20 -13.41 -2.34
CA ILE A 19 -20.85 -13.08 -2.85
C ILE A 19 -20.10 -14.36 -3.23
N ASP A 20 -20.09 -15.38 -2.39
CA ASP A 20 -19.41 -16.65 -2.65
C ASP A 20 -20.00 -17.37 -3.88
N ASN A 21 -21.31 -17.32 -4.06
CA ASN A 21 -22.00 -17.87 -5.24
C ASN A 21 -21.65 -17.08 -6.52
N ILE A 22 -21.58 -15.74 -6.43
CA ILE A 22 -21.17 -14.89 -7.55
C ILE A 22 -19.72 -15.18 -7.93
N LEU A 23 -18.80 -15.25 -6.96
CA LEU A 23 -17.40 -15.59 -7.20
C LEU A 23 -17.24 -16.99 -7.85
N THR A 24 -18.00 -17.96 -7.37
CA THR A 24 -18.02 -19.32 -7.97
C THR A 24 -18.51 -19.26 -9.42
N THR A 25 -19.54 -18.47 -9.69
CA THR A 25 -20.09 -18.30 -11.04
C THR A 25 -19.09 -17.58 -11.96
N VAL A 26 -18.45 -16.51 -11.48
CA VAL A 26 -17.42 -15.79 -12.24
C VAL A 26 -16.25 -16.71 -12.57
N ASN A 27 -15.76 -17.49 -11.60
CA ASN A 27 -14.68 -18.44 -11.83
C ASN A 27 -15.07 -19.54 -12.84
N ARG A 28 -16.30 -20.04 -12.76
CA ARG A 28 -16.80 -21.00 -13.73
C ARG A 28 -16.87 -20.41 -15.13
N VAL A 29 -17.44 -19.20 -15.29
CA VAL A 29 -17.51 -18.51 -16.58
C VAL A 29 -16.12 -18.23 -17.14
N ALA A 30 -15.17 -17.80 -16.29
CA ALA A 30 -13.80 -17.55 -16.70
C ALA A 30 -13.11 -18.83 -17.22
N ASN A 31 -13.33 -19.97 -16.57
CA ASN A 31 -12.71 -21.24 -16.93
C ASN A 31 -13.42 -21.97 -18.09
N GLU A 32 -14.71 -21.72 -18.29
CA GLU A 32 -15.50 -22.38 -19.35
C GLU A 32 -15.63 -21.55 -20.62
N SER A 33 -15.30 -20.24 -20.57
CA SER A 33 -15.37 -19.39 -21.74
C SER A 33 -14.23 -19.68 -22.70
N GLN A 34 -14.53 -20.40 -23.78
CA GLN A 34 -13.56 -20.77 -24.81
C GLN A 34 -14.10 -20.53 -26.22
N TYR A 35 -13.20 -20.28 -27.14
CA TYR A 35 -13.47 -20.26 -28.58
C TYR A 35 -12.53 -21.25 -29.26
N GLY A 36 -13.09 -22.35 -29.72
CA GLY A 36 -12.30 -23.52 -30.16
C GLY A 36 -11.54 -24.12 -28.97
N ASN A 37 -10.22 -24.19 -29.06
CA ASN A 37 -9.34 -24.69 -28.00
C ASN A 37 -8.69 -23.57 -27.16
N ASN A 38 -9.09 -22.31 -27.38
CA ASN A 38 -8.51 -21.16 -26.66
C ASN A 38 -9.47 -20.68 -25.58
N TYR A 39 -9.02 -20.66 -24.36
CA TYR A 39 -9.72 -19.99 -23.25
C TYR A 39 -9.61 -18.48 -23.41
N LEU A 40 -10.71 -17.77 -23.17
CA LEU A 40 -10.77 -16.32 -23.42
C LEU A 40 -10.53 -15.50 -22.17
N LEU A 41 -10.81 -16.05 -20.99
CA LEU A 41 -10.86 -15.30 -19.73
C LEU A 41 -9.95 -15.90 -18.62
N ASP A 42 -9.21 -16.95 -18.90
CA ASP A 42 -8.28 -17.59 -17.95
C ASP A 42 -6.90 -16.90 -17.89
N GLY A 43 -6.69 -15.87 -18.72
CA GLY A 43 -5.42 -15.17 -18.84
C GLY A 43 -4.40 -15.86 -19.76
N SER A 44 -4.70 -17.05 -20.30
CA SER A 44 -3.77 -17.76 -21.22
C SER A 44 -3.53 -17.04 -22.53
N ALA A 45 -4.47 -16.20 -22.96
CA ALA A 45 -4.36 -15.35 -24.15
C ALA A 45 -3.57 -14.04 -23.87
N ALA A 46 -3.30 -13.73 -22.60
CA ALA A 46 -2.46 -12.59 -22.24
C ALA A 46 -0.98 -12.89 -22.55
N GLY A 47 -0.26 -11.89 -23.00
CA GLY A 47 1.18 -12.02 -23.19
C GLY A 47 1.88 -12.38 -21.88
N HIS A 48 2.65 -13.46 -21.89
CA HIS A 48 3.47 -13.86 -20.74
C HIS A 48 4.88 -13.31 -20.89
N GLY A 49 5.41 -12.74 -19.83
CA GLY A 49 6.77 -12.24 -19.76
C GLY A 49 7.51 -12.76 -18.53
N VAL A 50 8.79 -13.01 -18.68
CA VAL A 50 9.68 -13.34 -17.59
C VAL A 50 10.75 -12.27 -17.50
N THR A 51 10.91 -11.69 -16.32
CA THR A 51 11.97 -10.71 -16.09
C THR A 51 13.26 -11.39 -15.68
N VAL A 52 14.36 -10.94 -16.28
CA VAL A 52 15.70 -11.36 -15.92
C VAL A 52 16.43 -10.15 -15.36
N GLY A 53 16.77 -10.20 -14.08
CA GLY A 53 17.43 -9.10 -13.36
C GLY A 53 16.75 -8.75 -12.06
N LYS A 54 17.38 -7.83 -11.32
CA LYS A 54 16.82 -7.30 -10.07
C LYS A 54 15.99 -6.04 -10.36
N ASN A 55 14.94 -5.83 -9.57
CA ASN A 55 14.10 -4.63 -9.63
C ASN A 55 13.31 -4.45 -10.94
N LEU A 56 13.01 -5.55 -11.61
CA LEU A 56 12.10 -5.59 -12.75
C LEU A 56 10.97 -6.57 -12.45
N GLU A 57 9.76 -6.16 -12.73
CA GLU A 57 8.56 -6.98 -12.62
C GLU A 57 7.79 -6.90 -13.94
N PHE A 58 7.32 -8.06 -14.41
CA PHE A 58 6.42 -8.11 -15.54
C PHE A 58 4.99 -7.92 -15.02
N VAL A 59 4.34 -6.83 -15.42
CA VAL A 59 2.98 -6.52 -14.99
C VAL A 59 1.96 -7.10 -15.94
N THR A 60 2.06 -6.76 -17.23
CA THR A 60 1.13 -7.22 -18.25
C THR A 60 1.67 -6.96 -19.66
N ALA A 61 1.10 -7.63 -20.65
CA ALA A 61 1.28 -7.32 -22.05
C ALA A 61 -0.07 -7.24 -22.76
N THR A 62 -0.19 -6.33 -23.70
CA THR A 62 -1.38 -6.25 -24.56
C THR A 62 -1.32 -7.32 -25.66
N HIS A 63 -2.45 -7.58 -26.30
CA HIS A 63 -2.53 -8.51 -27.43
C HIS A 63 -1.69 -8.08 -28.66
N GLU A 64 -1.24 -6.82 -28.69
CA GLU A 64 -0.35 -6.30 -29.72
C GLU A 64 1.13 -6.56 -29.43
N ALA A 65 1.44 -7.04 -28.20
CA ALA A 65 2.81 -7.31 -27.82
C ALA A 65 3.37 -8.45 -28.66
N GLN A 66 4.50 -8.21 -29.30
CA GLN A 66 5.20 -9.22 -30.08
C GLN A 66 6.10 -10.06 -29.16
N THR A 67 6.36 -11.30 -29.56
CA THR A 67 7.33 -12.12 -28.86
C THR A 67 8.74 -11.55 -29.02
N SER A 68 9.48 -11.50 -27.92
CA SER A 68 10.89 -11.14 -27.97
C SER A 68 11.70 -12.23 -28.70
N GLY A 69 12.84 -11.84 -29.27
CA GLY A 69 13.83 -12.82 -29.74
C GLY A 69 14.44 -13.62 -28.57
N ALA A 70 15.35 -14.54 -28.89
CA ALA A 70 16.00 -15.42 -27.91
C ALA A 70 16.68 -14.68 -26.73
N ASN A 71 17.07 -13.43 -26.93
CA ASN A 71 17.75 -12.61 -25.92
C ASN A 71 16.79 -11.68 -25.13
N GLY A 72 15.48 -11.76 -25.39
CA GLY A 72 14.50 -10.88 -24.76
C GLY A 72 14.55 -9.43 -25.27
N TYR A 73 13.86 -8.56 -24.56
CA TYR A 73 13.94 -7.10 -24.74
C TYR A 73 14.94 -6.52 -23.73
N GLY A 74 15.90 -5.74 -24.21
CA GLY A 74 16.81 -5.01 -23.33
C GLY A 74 16.08 -3.86 -22.62
N VAL A 75 16.15 -3.82 -21.29
CA VAL A 75 15.63 -2.73 -20.48
C VAL A 75 16.79 -2.02 -19.82
N THR A 76 16.90 -0.71 -20.07
CA THR A 76 17.88 0.15 -19.41
C THR A 76 17.18 1.14 -18.52
N ILE A 77 17.47 1.07 -17.21
CA ILE A 77 16.94 2.03 -16.23
C ILE A 77 17.91 3.21 -16.19
N THR A 78 17.51 4.34 -16.75
CA THR A 78 18.31 5.57 -16.76
C THR A 78 18.13 6.39 -15.48
N GLN A 79 16.98 6.25 -14.83
CA GLN A 79 16.68 6.88 -13.55
C GLN A 79 15.83 5.93 -12.72
N ALA A 80 16.33 5.58 -11.54
CA ALA A 80 15.55 4.78 -10.61
C ALA A 80 14.40 5.62 -10.02
N ALA A 81 13.23 5.01 -9.90
CA ALA A 81 12.12 5.65 -9.20
C ALA A 81 12.44 5.76 -7.70
N THR A 82 12.11 6.91 -7.12
CA THR A 82 12.22 7.17 -5.68
C THR A 82 10.83 7.26 -5.06
N ARG A 83 10.76 7.07 -3.74
CA ARG A 83 9.55 7.29 -2.96
C ARG A 83 9.59 8.70 -2.37
N SER A 84 8.43 9.33 -2.26
CA SER A 84 8.30 10.57 -1.49
C SER A 84 8.60 10.28 -0.01
N GLU A 85 9.44 11.11 0.60
CA GLU A 85 9.84 10.96 2.00
C GLU A 85 9.86 12.33 2.68
N VAL A 86 9.34 12.38 3.90
CA VAL A 86 9.32 13.57 4.75
C VAL A 86 9.94 13.23 6.08
N LEU A 87 11.02 13.92 6.42
CA LEU A 87 11.69 13.81 7.70
C LEU A 87 11.30 14.99 8.58
N GLY A 88 10.82 14.71 9.78
CA GLY A 88 10.48 15.74 10.76
C GLY A 88 11.68 16.62 11.09
N ALA A 89 11.47 17.94 11.11
CA ALA A 89 12.53 18.92 11.36
C ALA A 89 13.10 18.84 12.79
N LYS A 90 12.29 18.36 13.73
CA LYS A 90 12.66 18.22 15.13
C LYS A 90 12.52 16.76 15.57
N ALA A 91 13.39 16.36 16.48
CA ALA A 91 13.28 15.05 17.12
C ALA A 91 12.09 15.04 18.09
N LEU A 92 11.28 13.99 18.01
CA LEU A 92 10.19 13.77 18.94
C LEU A 92 10.74 13.53 20.34
N ASN A 93 10.25 14.29 21.29
CA ASN A 93 10.62 14.18 22.71
C ASN A 93 9.38 14.38 23.59
N GLN A 94 9.52 14.12 24.88
CA GLN A 94 8.40 14.21 25.82
C GLN A 94 7.79 15.61 25.86
N GLY A 95 8.61 16.67 25.76
CA GLY A 95 8.10 18.04 25.79
C GLY A 95 7.20 18.39 24.61
N ILE A 96 7.48 17.85 23.42
CA ILE A 96 6.63 18.00 22.21
C ILE A 96 5.31 17.25 22.41
N ILE A 97 5.37 16.05 22.98
CA ILE A 97 4.18 15.22 23.24
C ILE A 97 3.29 15.89 24.28
N ASP A 98 3.86 16.35 25.39
CA ASP A 98 3.13 17.00 26.48
C ASP A 98 2.57 18.38 26.08
N ALA A 99 3.17 19.04 25.08
CA ALA A 99 2.61 20.24 24.46
C ALA A 99 1.35 19.93 23.60
N GLY A 100 1.07 18.66 23.30
CA GLY A 100 -0.07 18.26 22.49
C GLY A 100 0.03 18.72 21.05
N GLU A 101 1.24 18.72 20.49
CA GLU A 101 1.47 19.14 19.10
C GLU A 101 0.65 18.24 18.12
N GLN A 102 0.29 18.83 16.98
CA GLN A 102 -0.50 18.19 15.96
C GLN A 102 0.35 17.95 14.71
N LEU A 103 0.21 16.77 14.13
CA LEU A 103 0.77 16.41 12.83
C LEU A 103 -0.37 16.17 11.85
N THR A 104 -0.35 16.90 10.73
CA THR A 104 -1.33 16.72 9.65
C THR A 104 -0.65 16.06 8.47
N ILE A 105 -1.18 14.91 8.01
CA ILE A 105 -0.67 14.18 6.85
C ILE A 105 -1.77 14.17 5.79
N THR A 106 -1.44 14.61 4.58
CA THR A 106 -2.37 14.60 3.44
C THR A 106 -1.79 13.79 2.29
N GLU A 107 -2.55 12.79 1.82
CA GLU A 107 -2.19 11.91 0.71
C GLU A 107 -3.43 11.50 -0.07
N GLY A 108 -3.39 11.60 -1.40
CA GLY A 108 -4.47 11.15 -2.29
C GLY A 108 -5.83 11.80 -1.99
N GLY A 109 -5.86 13.03 -1.48
CA GLY A 109 -7.09 13.74 -1.09
C GLY A 109 -7.66 13.32 0.27
N ARG A 110 -6.97 12.45 1.01
CA ARG A 110 -7.29 12.09 2.40
C ARG A 110 -6.38 12.87 3.34
N THR A 111 -6.91 13.27 4.48
CA THR A 111 -6.17 14.00 5.50
C THR A 111 -6.31 13.30 6.84
N LEU A 112 -5.20 13.07 7.50
CA LEU A 112 -5.10 12.62 8.87
C LEU A 112 -4.59 13.76 9.74
N ASP A 113 -5.37 14.16 10.74
CA ASP A 113 -4.94 15.06 11.80
C ASP A 113 -4.66 14.24 13.07
N PHE A 114 -3.38 14.03 13.35
CA PHE A 114 -2.93 13.29 14.53
C PHE A 114 -2.48 14.26 15.61
N ARG A 115 -3.11 14.23 16.76
CA ARG A 115 -2.75 15.02 17.92
C ARG A 115 -2.06 14.16 18.97
N MET A 116 -0.91 14.62 19.44
CA MET A 116 -0.18 13.96 20.52
C MET A 116 -0.92 14.12 21.85
N VAL A 117 -0.87 13.09 22.67
CA VAL A 117 -1.57 13.04 23.96
C VAL A 117 -0.56 13.21 25.08
N GLU A 118 -0.78 14.22 25.93
CA GLU A 118 0.04 14.47 27.11
C GLU A 118 0.18 13.22 27.99
N GLY A 119 1.38 12.96 28.47
CA GLY A 119 1.69 11.83 29.33
C GLY A 119 1.91 10.49 28.61
N THR A 120 1.74 10.43 27.27
CA THR A 120 2.13 9.24 26.53
C THR A 120 3.63 9.19 26.28
N SER A 121 4.22 7.99 26.26
CA SER A 121 5.63 7.85 25.91
C SER A 121 5.87 8.06 24.42
N VAL A 122 7.12 8.36 24.04
CA VAL A 122 7.54 8.48 22.63
C VAL A 122 7.17 7.22 21.84
N GLU A 123 7.42 6.04 22.41
CA GLU A 123 7.12 4.76 21.76
C GLU A 123 5.61 4.57 21.57
N GLN A 124 4.81 4.88 22.57
CA GLN A 124 3.36 4.81 22.49
C GLN A 124 2.82 5.78 21.43
N THR A 125 3.31 7.02 21.43
CA THR A 125 2.93 8.04 20.41
C THR A 125 3.24 7.57 18.99
N LEU A 126 4.40 6.94 18.77
CA LEU A 126 4.76 6.38 17.44
C LEU A 126 3.88 5.17 17.07
N ASN A 127 3.49 4.34 18.04
CA ASN A 127 2.55 3.24 17.81
C ASN A 127 1.18 3.77 17.41
N ASP A 128 0.68 4.78 18.15
CA ASP A 128 -0.62 5.39 17.90
C ASP A 128 -0.64 6.13 16.56
N LEU A 129 0.44 6.83 16.18
CA LEU A 129 0.60 7.46 14.87
C LEU A 129 0.57 6.42 13.75
N GLY A 130 1.35 5.34 13.88
CA GLY A 130 1.37 4.27 12.88
C GLY A 130 0.00 3.62 12.69
N LYS A 131 -0.73 3.40 13.79
CA LYS A 131 -2.09 2.91 13.75
C LYS A 131 -3.04 3.91 13.07
N ALA A 132 -2.96 5.18 13.44
CA ALA A 132 -3.80 6.23 12.85
C ALA A 132 -3.59 6.37 11.33
N ILE A 133 -2.33 6.28 10.84
CA ILE A 133 -2.01 6.27 9.41
C ILE A 133 -2.69 5.09 8.70
N SER A 134 -2.62 3.91 9.30
CA SER A 134 -3.26 2.69 8.77
C SER A 134 -4.78 2.80 8.76
N ASP A 135 -5.38 3.26 9.85
CA ASP A 135 -6.83 3.41 10.00
C ASP A 135 -7.40 4.47 9.03
N ALA A 136 -6.61 5.53 8.76
CA ALA A 136 -6.96 6.54 7.74
C ALA A 136 -6.81 6.05 6.30
N GLY A 137 -6.23 4.87 6.09
CA GLY A 137 -6.01 4.26 4.77
C GLY A 137 -5.03 5.05 3.90
N LEU A 138 -4.05 5.72 4.52
CA LEU A 138 -3.00 6.45 3.79
C LEU A 138 -1.92 5.47 3.29
N ASN A 139 -1.45 5.70 2.07
CA ASN A 139 -0.34 4.93 1.49
C ASN A 139 1.03 5.43 1.97
N VAL A 140 1.14 5.69 3.26
CA VAL A 140 2.34 6.21 3.92
C VAL A 140 2.79 5.23 5.00
N ASP A 141 4.09 5.01 5.09
CA ASP A 141 4.74 4.22 6.13
C ASP A 141 5.45 5.15 7.13
N LEU A 142 5.28 4.90 8.40
CA LEU A 142 6.12 5.46 9.46
C LEU A 142 7.39 4.60 9.55
N LEU A 143 8.51 5.16 9.10
CA LEU A 143 9.80 4.51 9.22
C LEU A 143 10.31 4.68 10.66
N ARG A 144 10.46 3.56 11.36
CA ARG A 144 11.04 3.56 12.69
C ARG A 144 12.54 3.37 12.57
N PRO A 145 13.35 4.15 13.30
CA PRO A 145 14.76 3.84 13.43
C PRO A 145 14.87 2.42 14.00
N ASP A 146 15.79 1.64 13.45
CA ASP A 146 16.07 0.31 13.97
C ASP A 146 16.51 0.42 15.44
N ALA A 147 15.87 -0.32 16.33
CA ALA A 147 16.20 -0.34 17.75
C ALA A 147 17.68 -0.72 18.01
N ALA A 148 18.32 -1.41 17.06
CA ALA A 148 19.74 -1.75 17.11
C ALA A 148 20.66 -0.54 16.80
N THR A 149 20.16 0.47 16.09
CA THR A 149 20.93 1.66 15.69
C THR A 149 20.62 2.90 16.50
N THR A 150 19.51 2.89 17.26
CA THR A 150 19.09 4.02 18.10
C THR A 150 19.28 3.62 19.55
N PRO A 151 20.33 4.09 20.25
CA PRO A 151 20.50 3.84 21.66
C PRO A 151 19.30 4.33 22.47
N ASN A 152 18.90 3.59 23.50
CA ASN A 152 17.82 3.99 24.39
C ASN A 152 17.99 5.44 24.89
N GLY A 153 16.98 6.27 24.63
CA GLY A 153 16.95 7.67 25.05
C GLY A 153 17.46 8.67 24.00
N GLN A 154 17.84 8.21 22.82
CA GLN A 154 18.12 9.16 21.71
C GLN A 154 16.82 9.72 21.13
N PRO A 155 16.82 11.00 20.77
CA PRO A 155 15.66 11.61 20.14
C PRO A 155 15.37 10.97 18.77
N VAL A 156 14.13 10.56 18.56
CA VAL A 156 13.67 9.92 17.32
C VAL A 156 12.99 10.96 16.46
N GLN A 157 13.47 11.17 15.22
CA GLN A 157 12.74 11.97 14.24
C GLN A 157 11.61 11.13 13.62
N ILE A 158 10.45 11.77 13.43
CA ILE A 158 9.37 11.17 12.64
C ILE A 158 9.82 11.16 11.19
N ASN A 159 9.93 9.97 10.61
CA ASN A 159 10.24 9.80 9.20
C ASN A 159 9.07 9.08 8.53
N LEU A 160 8.46 9.73 7.54
CA LEU A 160 7.33 9.23 6.79
C LEU A 160 7.76 8.99 5.35
N ARG A 161 7.34 7.87 4.75
CA ARG A 161 7.65 7.53 3.37
C ARG A 161 6.44 6.96 2.67
N HIS A 162 6.19 7.38 1.44
CA HIS A 162 5.14 6.82 0.61
C HIS A 162 5.43 5.35 0.27
N LYS A 163 4.40 4.49 0.24
CA LYS A 163 4.55 3.05 -0.06
C LYS A 163 4.91 2.80 -1.52
N GLU A 164 4.43 3.65 -2.41
CA GLU A 164 4.62 3.50 -3.86
C GLU A 164 5.73 4.40 -4.39
N PHE A 165 6.34 3.99 -5.49
CA PHE A 165 7.38 4.72 -6.19
C PHE A 165 6.79 5.63 -7.26
N GLY A 166 7.47 6.73 -7.53
CA GLY A 166 7.18 7.63 -8.64
C GLY A 166 6.69 9.01 -8.21
N SER A 167 6.79 9.97 -9.11
CA SER A 167 6.43 11.38 -8.86
C SER A 167 4.92 11.60 -8.67
N GLU A 168 4.10 10.68 -9.17
CA GLU A 168 2.64 10.74 -9.01
C GLU A 168 2.20 10.39 -7.58
N HIS A 169 3.08 9.75 -6.81
CA HIS A 169 2.82 9.29 -5.46
C HIS A 169 3.53 10.18 -4.44
N SER A 170 2.85 11.23 -4.01
CA SER A 170 3.37 12.21 -3.06
C SER A 170 2.38 12.48 -1.92
N PHE A 171 2.90 12.94 -0.81
CA PHE A 171 2.14 13.36 0.35
C PHE A 171 2.79 14.61 0.99
N THR A 172 2.07 15.27 1.86
CA THR A 172 2.56 16.37 2.70
C THR A 172 2.35 16.03 4.17
N ALA A 173 3.27 16.47 5.03
CA ALA A 173 3.18 16.31 6.47
C ALA A 173 3.80 17.53 7.20
#